data_4b83cdcdbb22f3a650e4644a886e2428
#
_entry.id   4b83cdcdbb22f3a650e4644a886e2428
#
_cell.length_a   1.000
_cell.length_b   1.000
_cell.length_c   1.000
_cell.angle_alpha   90.00
_cell.angle_beta   90.00
_cell.angle_gamma   90.00
#
_symmetry.space_group_name_H-M   'P 1'
#
loop_
_entity.id
_entity.type
_entity.pdbx_description
1 polymer ?
#
loop_
_entity_poly.entity_id
_entity_poly.type
_entity_poly.pdbx_seq_one_letter_code
_entity_poly.pdbx_strand_id
1 'polypeptide(L)'
;VELRQIEHFIAVAGEMSFTRAAERAHVVQSALSTSIAKLERELGVELFDRSRQQISLTAAGEAFEVRAHEVLHAARAAAESAAQFRGSLMGTVEFGSLISYGPVNVGGALGDFHRAHPHVRLRLRLSQSGASAYLAALLEGSLDLALVSLPNRFPPQLDMKLLFEEPMMFVCREDHAFVRRRRLDLAELADEDLVGFPPEFGLRRLMDEAFRRAGVEPRTQYEVPAGFAAIAELVGNGLGTAFMPASEARRFGELRTVPLREPAVWQVYLAAPPAQRMTPAAARLAETLLAAAASASG
;
A
#
# COMPACT_ATOMS: atom_id res chain seq x y z
N VAL A 1 -13.10 6.35 29.31
CA VAL A 1 -12.75 5.66 28.04
C VAL A 1 -11.72 4.58 28.33
N GLU A 2 -12.00 3.35 27.93
CA GLU A 2 -11.13 2.17 28.11
C GLU A 2 -10.58 1.70 26.77
N LEU A 3 -9.38 1.14 26.72
CA LEU A 3 -8.76 0.62 25.47
C LEU A 3 -9.69 -0.38 24.76
N ARG A 4 -10.36 -1.24 25.52
CA ARG A 4 -11.30 -2.21 24.95
C ARG A 4 -12.51 -1.57 24.27
N GLN A 5 -13.00 -0.43 24.75
CA GLN A 5 -14.07 0.33 24.08
C GLN A 5 -13.56 0.89 22.75
N ILE A 6 -12.31 1.36 22.71
CA ILE A 6 -11.67 1.84 21.48
C ILE A 6 -11.48 0.71 20.47
N GLU A 7 -11.03 -0.47 20.91
CA GLU A 7 -10.91 -1.67 20.05
C GLU A 7 -12.27 -2.07 19.45
N HIS A 8 -13.33 -2.06 20.26
CA HIS A 8 -14.68 -2.34 19.78
C HIS A 8 -15.17 -1.29 18.79
N PHE A 9 -14.89 -0.01 19.04
CA PHE A 9 -15.24 1.07 18.12
C PHE A 9 -14.55 0.88 16.75
N ILE A 10 -13.25 0.63 16.72
CA ILE A 10 -12.48 0.38 15.49
C ILE A 10 -13.00 -0.87 14.76
N ALA A 11 -13.40 -1.92 15.49
CA ALA A 11 -13.98 -3.12 14.87
C ALA A 11 -15.30 -2.79 14.17
N VAL A 12 -16.19 -1.98 14.78
CA VAL A 12 -17.47 -1.58 14.16
C VAL A 12 -17.21 -0.63 12.98
N ALA A 13 -16.30 0.34 13.11
CA ALA A 13 -15.93 1.27 12.04
C ALA A 13 -15.40 0.55 10.80
N GLY A 14 -14.53 -0.45 10.99
CA GLY A 14 -13.97 -1.22 9.87
C GLY A 14 -14.97 -2.16 9.18
N GLU A 15 -15.96 -2.68 9.90
CA GLU A 15 -16.94 -3.64 9.37
C GLU A 15 -18.25 -2.97 8.94
N MET A 16 -18.53 -1.76 9.40
CA MET A 16 -19.84 -1.09 9.27
C MET A 16 -21.02 -2.03 9.59
N SER A 17 -20.80 -2.92 10.57
CA SER A 17 -21.75 -3.96 10.99
C SER A 17 -21.40 -4.44 12.40
N PHE A 18 -22.33 -4.28 13.33
CA PHE A 18 -22.16 -4.76 14.71
C PHE A 18 -21.98 -6.28 14.80
N THR A 19 -22.67 -7.03 13.93
CA THR A 19 -22.57 -8.50 13.91
C THR A 19 -21.20 -8.96 13.47
N ARG A 20 -20.72 -8.48 12.29
CA ARG A 20 -19.39 -8.82 11.79
C ARG A 20 -18.26 -8.32 12.70
N ALA A 21 -18.44 -7.13 13.28
CA ALA A 21 -17.49 -6.58 14.23
C ALA A 21 -17.39 -7.45 15.51
N ALA A 22 -18.51 -7.98 16.00
CA ALA A 22 -18.52 -8.86 17.16
C ALA A 22 -17.83 -10.20 16.87
N GLU A 23 -18.06 -10.79 15.70
CA GLU A 23 -17.34 -11.98 15.24
C GLU A 23 -15.84 -11.74 15.16
N ARG A 24 -15.42 -10.61 14.56
CA ARG A 24 -14.02 -10.21 14.44
C ARG A 24 -13.36 -9.95 15.81
N ALA A 25 -14.11 -9.36 16.75
CA ALA A 25 -13.65 -9.08 18.12
C ALA A 25 -13.77 -10.29 19.06
N HIS A 26 -14.31 -11.43 18.58
CA HIS A 26 -14.56 -12.63 19.37
C HIS A 26 -15.42 -12.38 20.61
N VAL A 27 -16.45 -11.56 20.47
CA VAL A 27 -17.43 -11.26 21.54
C VAL A 27 -18.85 -11.43 21.02
N VAL A 28 -19.81 -11.51 21.94
CA VAL A 28 -21.24 -11.50 21.57
C VAL A 28 -21.66 -10.07 21.15
N GLN A 29 -22.53 -9.96 20.15
CA GLN A 29 -22.94 -8.68 19.58
C GLN A 29 -23.57 -7.73 20.64
N SER A 30 -24.31 -8.25 21.62
CA SER A 30 -24.88 -7.44 22.69
C SER A 30 -23.82 -6.79 23.59
N ALA A 31 -22.71 -7.50 23.87
CA ALA A 31 -21.61 -6.97 24.64
C ALA A 31 -20.87 -5.86 23.88
N LEU A 32 -20.64 -6.06 22.57
CA LEU A 32 -20.03 -5.05 21.71
C LEU A 32 -20.92 -3.79 21.65
N SER A 33 -22.22 -3.95 21.40
CA SER A 33 -23.17 -2.84 21.34
C SER A 33 -23.25 -2.07 22.66
N THR A 34 -23.26 -2.76 23.80
CA THR A 34 -23.23 -2.14 25.13
C THR A 34 -21.93 -1.37 25.36
N SER A 35 -20.80 -1.91 24.90
CA SER A 35 -19.49 -1.24 25.01
C SER A 35 -19.46 0.07 24.22
N ILE A 36 -19.98 0.09 22.99
CA ILE A 36 -20.09 1.31 22.17
C ILE A 36 -21.05 2.31 22.81
N ALA A 37 -22.24 1.89 23.24
CA ALA A 37 -23.18 2.79 23.91
C ALA A 37 -22.61 3.41 25.21
N LYS A 38 -21.76 2.66 25.95
CA LYS A 38 -21.04 3.19 27.11
C LYS A 38 -20.01 4.25 26.66
N LEU A 39 -19.26 4.00 25.61
CA LEU A 39 -18.29 4.94 25.05
C LEU A 39 -18.97 6.24 24.59
N GLU A 40 -20.02 6.15 23.77
CA GLU A 40 -20.78 7.30 23.30
C GLU A 40 -21.36 8.14 24.45
N ARG A 41 -21.85 7.48 25.49
CA ARG A 41 -22.35 8.15 26.71
C ARG A 41 -21.25 8.88 27.48
N GLU A 42 -20.07 8.27 27.61
CA GLU A 42 -18.91 8.89 28.26
C GLU A 42 -18.38 10.10 27.48
N LEU A 43 -18.43 10.05 26.16
CA LEU A 43 -18.01 11.14 25.27
C LEU A 43 -19.10 12.21 25.11
N GLY A 44 -20.37 11.89 25.41
CA GLY A 44 -21.52 12.79 25.25
C GLY A 44 -21.93 13.03 23.80
N VAL A 45 -21.47 12.18 22.86
CA VAL A 45 -21.78 12.28 21.43
C VAL A 45 -21.98 10.89 20.84
N GLU A 46 -22.83 10.79 19.81
CA GLU A 46 -22.97 9.58 19.00
C GLU A 46 -21.81 9.48 17.99
N LEU A 47 -21.18 8.32 17.92
CA LEU A 47 -20.08 8.02 16.98
C LEU A 47 -20.61 7.31 15.72
N PHE A 48 -21.75 6.62 15.83
CA PHE A 48 -22.39 5.91 14.72
C PHE A 48 -23.79 6.46 14.44
N ASP A 49 -24.06 6.74 13.17
CA ASP A 49 -25.43 6.96 12.68
C ASP A 49 -26.10 5.61 12.42
N ARG A 50 -27.17 5.33 13.19
CA ARG A 50 -27.97 4.09 13.12
C ARG A 50 -29.35 4.35 12.54
N SER A 51 -29.64 5.59 12.10
CA SER A 51 -30.95 5.98 11.60
C SER A 51 -31.24 5.46 10.19
N ARG A 52 -30.20 5.04 9.48
CA ARG A 52 -30.26 4.53 8.10
C ARG A 52 -30.21 3.00 8.07
N GLN A 53 -30.60 2.44 6.92
CA GLN A 53 -30.53 1.00 6.66
C GLN A 53 -29.10 0.42 6.79
N GLN A 54 -28.09 1.27 6.61
CA GLN A 54 -26.67 0.93 6.80
C GLN A 54 -26.06 1.85 7.85
N ILE A 55 -25.27 1.24 8.74
CA ILE A 55 -24.49 1.97 9.77
C ILE A 55 -23.40 2.79 9.08
N SER A 56 -23.23 4.03 9.52
CA SER A 56 -22.13 4.90 9.09
C SER A 56 -21.56 5.65 10.29
N LEU A 57 -20.34 6.16 10.16
CA LEU A 57 -19.77 7.06 11.15
C LEU A 57 -20.49 8.42 11.10
N THR A 58 -20.62 9.05 12.26
CA THR A 58 -20.93 10.49 12.33
C THR A 58 -19.64 11.30 12.12
N ALA A 59 -19.75 12.61 11.93
CA ALA A 59 -18.56 13.48 11.88
C ALA A 59 -17.70 13.37 13.16
N ALA A 60 -18.35 13.18 14.34
CA ALA A 60 -17.64 12.90 15.59
C ALA A 60 -16.97 11.52 15.57
N GLY A 61 -17.62 10.50 14.96
CA GLY A 61 -17.07 9.18 14.76
C GLY A 61 -15.83 9.18 13.88
N GLU A 62 -15.87 9.89 12.75
CA GLU A 62 -14.70 10.04 11.84
C GLU A 62 -13.52 10.73 12.55
N ALA A 63 -13.78 11.82 13.27
CA ALA A 63 -12.75 12.50 14.05
C ALA A 63 -12.18 11.62 15.18
N PHE A 64 -13.03 10.82 15.83
CA PHE A 64 -12.62 9.90 16.87
C PHE A 64 -11.82 8.72 16.34
N GLU A 65 -12.15 8.20 15.14
CA GLU A 65 -11.47 7.05 14.49
C GLU A 65 -9.97 7.30 14.35
N VAL A 66 -9.58 8.48 13.86
CA VAL A 66 -8.18 8.87 13.72
C VAL A 66 -7.45 8.77 15.06
N ARG A 67 -8.04 9.34 16.13
CA ARG A 67 -7.42 9.33 17.47
C ARG A 67 -7.47 7.97 18.14
N ALA A 68 -8.49 7.18 17.87
CA ALA A 68 -8.63 5.81 18.35
C ALA A 68 -7.48 4.92 17.84
N HIS A 69 -7.15 5.02 16.57
CA HIS A 69 -6.00 4.31 16.00
C HIS A 69 -4.68 4.74 16.64
N GLU A 70 -4.44 6.04 16.83
CA GLU A 70 -3.23 6.55 17.50
C GLU A 70 -3.09 5.99 18.92
N VAL A 71 -4.17 5.96 19.70
CA VAL A 71 -4.16 5.44 21.07
C VAL A 71 -3.84 3.95 21.09
N LEU A 72 -4.49 3.15 20.23
CA LEU A 72 -4.22 1.70 20.15
C LEU A 72 -2.79 1.42 19.68
N HIS A 73 -2.28 2.21 18.73
CA HIS A 73 -0.90 2.10 18.28
C HIS A 73 0.08 2.41 19.42
N ALA A 74 -0.12 3.51 20.16
CA ALA A 74 0.74 3.89 21.27
C ALA A 74 0.71 2.84 22.41
N ALA A 75 -0.47 2.28 22.71
CA ALA A 75 -0.61 1.22 23.72
C ALA A 75 0.14 -0.07 23.28
N ARG A 76 0.04 -0.45 22.01
CA ARG A 76 0.81 -1.58 21.46
C ARG A 76 2.31 -1.32 21.54
N ALA A 77 2.78 -0.15 21.10
CA ALA A 77 4.20 0.21 21.14
C ALA A 77 4.77 0.16 22.56
N ALA A 78 4.02 0.63 23.55
CA ALA A 78 4.41 0.57 24.95
C ALA A 78 4.54 -0.89 25.46
N ALA A 79 3.56 -1.73 25.14
CA ALA A 79 3.59 -3.15 25.53
C ALA A 79 4.74 -3.90 24.86
N GLU A 80 5.01 -3.67 23.56
CA GLU A 80 6.11 -4.27 22.82
C GLU A 80 7.47 -3.80 23.35
N SER A 81 7.61 -2.50 23.69
CA SER A 81 8.84 -1.98 24.28
C SER A 81 9.15 -2.65 25.62
N ALA A 82 8.15 -2.90 26.45
CA ALA A 82 8.33 -3.64 27.69
C ALA A 82 8.71 -5.12 27.44
N ALA A 83 8.14 -5.73 26.39
CA ALA A 83 8.44 -7.12 26.05
C ALA A 83 9.89 -7.34 25.56
N GLN A 84 10.54 -6.33 24.99
CA GLN A 84 11.96 -6.40 24.57
C GLN A 84 12.91 -6.77 25.72
N PHE A 85 12.60 -6.34 26.93
CA PHE A 85 13.40 -6.71 28.12
C PHE A 85 13.37 -8.21 28.44
N ARG A 86 12.48 -8.98 27.79
CA ARG A 86 12.44 -10.45 27.88
C ARG A 86 13.29 -11.15 26.81
N GLY A 87 14.04 -10.38 26.00
CA GLY A 87 14.97 -10.90 24.99
C GLY A 87 14.36 -11.39 23.68
N SER A 88 13.05 -11.19 23.44
CA SER A 88 12.40 -11.55 22.18
C SER A 88 11.55 -10.40 21.64
N LEU A 89 11.68 -10.15 20.33
CA LEU A 89 10.81 -9.21 19.63
C LEU A 89 9.44 -9.89 19.41
N MET A 90 8.37 -9.21 19.75
CA MET A 90 7.00 -9.72 19.69
C MET A 90 6.07 -8.65 19.12
N GLY A 91 4.86 -9.03 18.74
CA GLY A 91 3.81 -8.12 18.30
C GLY A 91 3.32 -8.36 16.89
N THR A 92 2.69 -7.35 16.30
CA THR A 92 2.17 -7.41 14.92
C THR A 92 2.63 -6.18 14.16
N VAL A 93 3.16 -6.38 12.97
CA VAL A 93 3.47 -5.29 12.03
C VAL A 93 2.45 -5.31 10.90
N GLU A 94 1.68 -4.22 10.80
CA GLU A 94 0.74 -3.95 9.71
C GLU A 94 1.52 -3.26 8.58
N PHE A 95 1.71 -3.96 7.47
CA PHE A 95 2.57 -3.54 6.37
C PHE A 95 1.78 -3.33 5.08
N GLY A 96 1.76 -2.10 4.57
CA GLY A 96 1.20 -1.76 3.28
C GLY A 96 2.12 -2.21 2.14
N SER A 97 1.64 -3.15 1.34
CA SER A 97 2.41 -3.79 0.28
C SER A 97 2.01 -3.26 -1.11
N LEU A 98 2.92 -3.35 -2.06
CA LEU A 98 2.67 -3.11 -3.49
C LEU A 98 2.41 -4.43 -4.22
N ILE A 99 1.85 -4.33 -5.43
CA ILE A 99 1.66 -5.48 -6.36
C ILE A 99 2.99 -6.00 -6.93
N SER A 100 4.05 -5.22 -6.83
CA SER A 100 5.41 -5.59 -7.21
C SER A 100 6.41 -4.93 -6.27
N TYR A 101 7.52 -5.62 -6.07
CA TYR A 101 8.64 -5.16 -5.26
C TYR A 101 9.85 -4.72 -6.11
N GLY A 102 9.67 -4.62 -7.42
CA GLY A 102 10.74 -4.23 -8.33
C GLY A 102 11.96 -5.16 -8.24
N PRO A 103 13.17 -4.58 -8.29
CA PRO A 103 14.41 -5.34 -8.22
C PRO A 103 14.78 -5.81 -6.80
N VAL A 104 14.09 -5.33 -5.76
CA VAL A 104 14.41 -5.64 -4.35
C VAL A 104 13.75 -6.96 -3.94
N ASN A 105 14.54 -7.86 -3.36
CA ASN A 105 14.03 -9.12 -2.82
C ASN A 105 13.30 -8.92 -1.47
N VAL A 106 12.18 -8.20 -1.51
CA VAL A 106 11.35 -7.95 -0.32
C VAL A 106 10.83 -9.27 0.29
N GLY A 107 10.45 -10.23 -0.55
CA GLY A 107 10.00 -11.55 -0.07
C GLY A 107 11.07 -12.28 0.74
N GLY A 108 12.32 -12.26 0.27
CA GLY A 108 13.47 -12.80 1.00
C GLY A 108 13.69 -12.07 2.33
N ALA A 109 13.67 -10.73 2.31
CA ALA A 109 13.83 -9.90 3.51
C ALA A 109 12.75 -10.18 4.56
N LEU A 110 11.48 -10.33 4.14
CA LEU A 110 10.38 -10.72 5.04
C LEU A 110 10.59 -12.13 5.61
N GLY A 111 11.09 -13.07 4.80
CA GLY A 111 11.43 -14.43 5.23
C GLY A 111 12.57 -14.45 6.26
N ASP A 112 13.63 -13.67 6.03
CA ASP A 112 14.75 -13.52 6.95
C ASP A 112 14.31 -12.91 8.28
N PHE A 113 13.50 -11.85 8.19
CA PHE A 113 12.90 -11.21 9.36
C PHE A 113 12.05 -12.19 10.17
N HIS A 114 11.18 -12.97 9.51
CA HIS A 114 10.35 -13.97 10.20
C HIS A 114 11.19 -15.05 10.90
N ARG A 115 12.26 -15.53 10.26
CA ARG A 115 13.17 -16.52 10.88
C ARG A 115 13.88 -15.97 12.11
N ALA A 116 14.32 -14.70 12.04
CA ALA A 116 14.97 -14.03 13.17
C ALA A 116 13.99 -13.67 14.30
N HIS A 117 12.73 -13.42 13.98
CA HIS A 117 11.72 -12.92 14.90
C HIS A 117 10.39 -13.69 14.77
N PRO A 118 10.34 -15.00 15.11
CA PRO A 118 9.19 -15.88 14.87
C PRO A 118 7.93 -15.49 15.66
N HIS A 119 8.09 -14.68 16.69
CA HIS A 119 6.97 -14.19 17.52
C HIS A 119 6.37 -12.86 17.01
N VAL A 120 6.91 -12.29 15.91
CA VAL A 120 6.33 -11.13 15.25
C VAL A 120 5.41 -11.61 14.13
N ARG A 121 4.16 -11.20 14.19
CA ARG A 121 3.18 -11.45 13.12
C ARG A 121 3.27 -10.34 12.07
N LEU A 122 3.47 -10.71 10.82
CA LEU A 122 3.39 -9.78 9.68
C LEU A 122 1.98 -9.86 9.06
N ARG A 123 1.34 -8.71 8.91
CA ARG A 123 0.08 -8.54 8.17
C ARG A 123 0.31 -7.65 6.96
N LEU A 124 0.30 -8.26 5.80
CA LEU A 124 0.45 -7.56 4.53
C LEU A 124 -0.91 -7.10 4.04
N ARG A 125 -1.03 -5.82 3.73
CA ARG A 125 -2.24 -5.23 3.15
C ARG A 125 -1.94 -4.72 1.76
N LEU A 126 -2.80 -5.04 0.81
CA LEU A 126 -2.78 -4.46 -0.53
C LEU A 126 -3.93 -3.45 -0.64
N SER A 127 -3.60 -2.19 -0.95
CA SER A 127 -4.61 -1.15 -1.15
C SER A 127 -5.01 -1.07 -2.63
N GLN A 128 -6.29 -1.14 -2.88
CA GLN A 128 -6.88 -0.83 -4.20
C GLN A 128 -7.00 0.70 -4.43
N SER A 129 -6.98 1.49 -3.36
CA SER A 129 -7.06 2.96 -3.41
C SER A 129 -5.69 3.64 -3.54
N GLY A 130 -4.64 2.88 -3.81
CA GLY A 130 -3.29 3.39 -4.06
C GLY A 130 -2.56 3.94 -2.83
N ALA A 131 -1.47 4.67 -3.09
CA ALA A 131 -0.55 5.15 -2.06
C ALA A 131 -1.17 6.16 -1.07
N SER A 132 -2.17 6.94 -1.48
CA SER A 132 -2.82 7.93 -0.61
C SER A 132 -3.50 7.29 0.60
N ALA A 133 -4.12 6.11 0.41
CA ALA A 133 -4.73 5.37 1.51
C ALA A 133 -3.68 4.85 2.51
N TYR A 134 -2.49 4.45 2.04
CA TYR A 134 -1.40 4.05 2.92
C TYR A 134 -0.84 5.23 3.74
N LEU A 135 -0.70 6.41 3.12
CA LEU A 135 -0.24 7.58 3.86
C LEU A 135 -1.23 7.99 4.95
N ALA A 136 -2.53 7.98 4.66
CA ALA A 136 -3.56 8.21 5.67
C ALA A 136 -3.47 7.17 6.80
N ALA A 137 -3.41 5.88 6.47
CA ALA A 137 -3.31 4.79 7.43
C ALA A 137 -2.05 4.84 8.31
N LEU A 138 -0.90 5.30 7.76
CA LEU A 138 0.33 5.55 8.54
C LEU A 138 0.18 6.73 9.50
N LEU A 139 -0.45 7.81 9.06
CA LEU A 139 -0.72 8.98 9.91
C LEU A 139 -1.67 8.65 11.04
N GLU A 140 -2.69 7.85 10.78
CA GLU A 140 -3.69 7.36 11.73
C GLU A 140 -3.14 6.26 12.66
N GLY A 141 -2.01 5.62 12.32
CA GLY A 141 -1.44 4.49 13.08
C GLY A 141 -2.16 3.15 12.87
N SER A 142 -2.96 3.02 11.81
CA SER A 142 -3.56 1.74 11.37
C SER A 142 -2.63 0.91 10.48
N LEU A 143 -1.54 1.52 9.97
CA LEU A 143 -0.37 0.87 9.40
C LEU A 143 0.89 1.29 10.16
N ASP A 144 1.86 0.38 10.22
CA ASP A 144 3.16 0.62 10.82
C ASP A 144 4.19 1.04 9.76
N LEU A 145 4.16 0.41 8.60
CA LEU A 145 5.05 0.65 7.46
C LEU A 145 4.28 0.50 6.15
N ALA A 146 4.70 1.18 5.09
CA ALA A 146 4.17 0.94 3.76
C ALA A 146 5.22 1.14 2.66
N LEU A 147 5.10 0.37 1.58
CA LEU A 147 5.74 0.69 0.31
C LEU A 147 4.80 1.59 -0.50
N VAL A 148 5.31 2.72 -0.93
CA VAL A 148 4.52 3.70 -1.68
C VAL A 148 5.28 4.19 -2.90
N SER A 149 4.54 4.46 -3.97
CA SER A 149 5.04 5.15 -5.15
C SER A 149 4.19 6.39 -5.37
N LEU A 150 4.80 7.54 -5.22
CA LEU A 150 4.15 8.85 -5.33
C LEU A 150 5.04 9.83 -6.08
N PRO A 151 4.48 10.68 -6.95
CA PRO A 151 5.23 11.80 -7.49
C PRO A 151 5.36 12.92 -6.45
N ASN A 152 6.57 13.12 -5.94
CA ASN A 152 7.16 14.35 -5.38
C ASN A 152 6.49 15.16 -4.25
N ARG A 153 5.47 14.66 -3.52
CA ARG A 153 4.97 15.35 -2.32
C ARG A 153 4.71 14.37 -1.20
N PHE A 154 5.55 14.42 -0.18
CA PHE A 154 5.44 13.57 1.01
C PHE A 154 4.89 14.37 2.19
N PRO A 155 4.00 13.79 3.00
CA PRO A 155 3.61 14.38 4.26
C PRO A 155 4.83 14.58 5.17
N PRO A 156 5.05 15.79 5.71
CA PRO A 156 6.23 16.06 6.56
C PRO A 156 6.21 15.28 7.90
N GLN A 157 5.07 14.65 8.21
CA GLN A 157 4.90 13.83 9.40
C GLN A 157 5.38 12.38 9.22
N LEU A 158 5.78 11.98 8.01
CA LEU A 158 6.25 10.64 7.69
C LEU A 158 7.69 10.66 7.22
N ASP A 159 8.46 9.67 7.65
CA ASP A 159 9.79 9.40 7.13
C ASP A 159 9.66 8.61 5.82
N MET A 160 10.24 9.16 4.76
CA MET A 160 10.21 8.57 3.43
C MET A 160 11.64 8.22 2.99
N LYS A 161 11.93 6.94 2.85
CA LYS A 161 13.25 6.48 2.38
C LYS A 161 13.11 5.80 1.04
N LEU A 162 13.85 6.28 0.03
CA LEU A 162 13.89 5.64 -1.28
C LEU A 162 14.39 4.21 -1.12
N LEU A 163 13.58 3.26 -1.57
CA LEU A 163 13.91 1.84 -1.54
C LEU A 163 14.59 1.40 -2.84
N PHE A 164 14.01 1.80 -3.97
CA PHE A 164 14.58 1.59 -5.30
C PHE A 164 13.95 2.54 -6.32
N GLU A 165 14.60 2.63 -7.48
CA GLU A 165 14.04 3.26 -8.67
C GLU A 165 14.41 2.46 -9.90
N GLU A 166 13.52 2.44 -10.89
CA GLU A 166 13.77 1.80 -12.18
C GLU A 166 12.97 2.43 -13.31
N PRO A 167 13.45 2.34 -14.56
CA PRO A 167 12.73 2.89 -15.70
C PRO A 167 11.49 2.05 -16.05
N MET A 168 10.46 2.73 -16.52
CA MET A 168 9.34 2.11 -17.21
C MET A 168 9.75 1.76 -18.63
N MET A 169 9.39 0.55 -19.05
CA MET A 169 9.64 0.02 -20.39
C MET A 169 8.32 -0.08 -21.16
N PHE A 170 8.32 0.31 -22.42
CA PHE A 170 7.24 -0.06 -23.34
C PHE A 170 7.30 -1.57 -23.60
N VAL A 171 6.15 -2.23 -23.54
CA VAL A 171 6.03 -3.70 -23.66
C VAL A 171 5.02 -4.03 -24.76
N CYS A 172 5.43 -4.88 -25.67
CA CYS A 172 4.64 -5.27 -26.84
C CYS A 172 4.93 -6.73 -27.26
N ARG A 173 4.15 -7.22 -28.19
CA ARG A 173 4.39 -8.51 -28.86
C ARG A 173 5.64 -8.46 -29.75
N GLU A 174 6.19 -9.64 -30.09
CA GLU A 174 7.36 -9.78 -30.97
C GLU A 174 7.12 -9.28 -32.41
N ASP A 175 5.89 -9.34 -32.88
CA ASP A 175 5.48 -8.90 -34.23
C ASP A 175 5.13 -7.41 -34.32
N HIS A 176 5.23 -6.68 -33.21
CA HIS A 176 4.86 -5.26 -33.14
C HIS A 176 5.81 -4.36 -33.94
N ALA A 177 5.29 -3.31 -34.56
CA ALA A 177 6.08 -2.38 -35.39
C ALA A 177 7.27 -1.74 -34.67
N PHE A 178 7.12 -1.50 -33.36
CA PHE A 178 8.14 -0.82 -32.55
C PHE A 178 9.20 -1.76 -31.97
N VAL A 179 9.09 -3.06 -32.13
CA VAL A 179 10.04 -4.04 -31.55
C VAL A 179 11.50 -3.82 -31.95
N ARG A 180 11.74 -3.26 -33.13
CA ARG A 180 13.09 -2.99 -33.67
C ARG A 180 13.62 -1.60 -33.32
N ARG A 181 12.84 -0.78 -32.60
CA ARG A 181 13.26 0.56 -32.17
C ARG A 181 14.27 0.45 -31.02
N ARG A 182 15.31 1.24 -31.07
CA ARG A 182 16.29 1.32 -29.97
C ARG A 182 15.73 2.09 -28.77
N ARG A 183 14.90 3.09 -29.02
CA ARG A 183 14.17 3.91 -28.05
C ARG A 183 12.90 4.45 -28.70
N LEU A 184 11.89 4.75 -27.89
CA LEU A 184 10.62 5.34 -28.31
C LEU A 184 10.40 6.69 -27.64
N ASP A 185 9.85 7.63 -28.39
CA ASP A 185 9.20 8.82 -27.83
C ASP A 185 7.75 8.50 -27.51
N LEU A 186 7.23 9.05 -26.40
CA LEU A 186 5.82 8.86 -26.05
C LEU A 186 4.88 9.46 -27.10
N ALA A 187 5.32 10.48 -27.84
CA ALA A 187 4.57 11.07 -28.96
C ALA A 187 4.32 10.08 -30.11
N GLU A 188 5.19 9.09 -30.31
CA GLU A 188 5.00 8.05 -31.31
C GLU A 188 3.89 7.04 -30.94
N LEU A 189 3.40 7.07 -29.68
CA LEU A 189 2.45 6.12 -29.11
C LEU A 189 1.03 6.73 -28.99
N ALA A 190 0.76 7.85 -29.64
CA ALA A 190 -0.54 8.54 -29.56
C ALA A 190 -1.72 7.66 -30.02
N ASP A 191 -1.49 6.79 -31.01
CA ASP A 191 -2.50 5.92 -31.60
C ASP A 191 -2.49 4.48 -31.04
N GLU A 192 -1.59 4.19 -30.07
CA GLU A 192 -1.48 2.87 -29.46
C GLU A 192 -2.58 2.63 -28.44
N ASP A 193 -3.26 1.48 -28.57
CA ASP A 193 -4.17 1.02 -27.54
C ASP A 193 -3.38 0.45 -26.35
N LEU A 194 -3.52 1.08 -25.20
CA LEU A 194 -2.79 0.69 -24.01
C LEU A 194 -3.62 -0.22 -23.10
N VAL A 195 -2.95 -1.22 -22.56
CA VAL A 195 -3.40 -2.04 -21.43
C VAL A 195 -2.67 -1.53 -20.20
N GLY A 196 -3.39 -0.98 -19.24
CA GLY A 196 -2.78 -0.33 -18.08
C GLY A 196 -3.55 -0.54 -16.78
N PHE A 197 -3.05 0.06 -15.73
CA PHE A 197 -3.74 0.09 -14.43
C PHE A 197 -4.86 1.14 -14.41
N PRO A 198 -5.87 1.00 -13.52
CA PRO A 198 -6.84 2.04 -13.24
C PRO A 198 -6.18 3.34 -12.71
N PRO A 199 -6.86 4.50 -12.81
CA PRO A 199 -6.29 5.82 -12.48
C PRO A 199 -5.79 5.98 -11.04
N GLU A 200 -6.29 5.17 -10.10
CA GLU A 200 -5.91 5.19 -8.68
C GLU A 200 -4.49 4.66 -8.45
N PHE A 201 -3.94 3.88 -9.39
CA PHE A 201 -2.62 3.27 -9.26
C PHE A 201 -1.50 4.27 -9.54
N GLY A 202 -0.45 4.25 -8.71
CA GLY A 202 0.71 5.14 -8.84
C GLY A 202 1.43 5.01 -10.19
N LEU A 203 1.53 3.80 -10.73
CA LEU A 203 2.13 3.54 -12.05
C LEU A 203 1.32 4.16 -13.18
N ARG A 204 -0.03 4.14 -13.11
CA ARG A 204 -0.88 4.82 -14.09
C ARG A 204 -0.64 6.32 -14.04
N ARG A 205 -0.64 6.92 -12.87
CA ARG A 205 -0.38 8.36 -12.71
C ARG A 205 1.01 8.76 -13.20
N LEU A 206 2.02 7.92 -12.97
CA LEU A 206 3.37 8.12 -13.48
C LEU A 206 3.37 8.23 -15.02
N MET A 207 2.70 7.29 -15.69
CA MET A 207 2.67 7.27 -17.15
C MET A 207 1.79 8.39 -17.72
N ASP A 208 0.63 8.66 -17.13
CA ASP A 208 -0.23 9.81 -17.53
C ASP A 208 0.53 11.14 -17.45
N GLU A 209 1.33 11.32 -16.39
CA GLU A 209 2.19 12.49 -16.23
C GLU A 209 3.28 12.55 -17.31
N ALA A 210 3.90 11.41 -17.66
CA ALA A 210 4.91 11.34 -18.71
C ALA A 210 4.30 11.67 -20.09
N PHE A 211 3.13 11.13 -20.42
CA PHE A 211 2.40 11.44 -21.64
C PHE A 211 1.99 12.93 -21.71
N ARG A 212 1.50 13.48 -20.62
CA ARG A 212 1.13 14.91 -20.55
C ARG A 212 2.34 15.82 -20.80
N ARG A 213 3.53 15.48 -20.28
CA ARG A 213 4.78 16.22 -20.58
C ARG A 213 5.17 16.11 -22.04
N ALA A 214 4.91 14.99 -22.68
CA ALA A 214 5.12 14.77 -24.09
C ALA A 214 4.05 15.46 -24.98
N GLY A 215 3.02 16.07 -24.40
CA GLY A 215 1.94 16.72 -25.13
C GLY A 215 0.97 15.75 -25.82
N VAL A 216 0.85 14.52 -25.31
CA VAL A 216 0.04 13.44 -25.89
C VAL A 216 -0.90 12.88 -24.82
N GLU A 217 -2.12 12.55 -25.22
CA GLU A 217 -3.07 11.82 -24.37
C GLU A 217 -2.96 10.30 -24.64
N PRO A 218 -2.73 9.49 -23.60
CA PRO A 218 -2.65 8.05 -23.77
C PRO A 218 -4.03 7.44 -24.02
N ARG A 219 -4.13 6.49 -24.94
CA ARG A 219 -5.36 5.72 -25.21
C ARG A 219 -5.38 4.46 -24.34
N THR A 220 -5.67 4.58 -23.04
CA THR A 220 -5.84 3.40 -22.18
C THR A 220 -7.19 2.76 -22.44
N GLN A 221 -7.17 1.74 -23.30
CA GLN A 221 -8.37 1.02 -23.77
C GLN A 221 -8.82 -0.03 -22.73
N TYR A 222 -7.85 -0.63 -22.00
CA TYR A 222 -8.13 -1.68 -21.04
C TYR A 222 -7.50 -1.34 -19.70
N GLU A 223 -8.35 -1.30 -18.66
CA GLU A 223 -7.92 -1.05 -17.28
C GLU A 223 -7.93 -2.36 -16.48
N VAL A 224 -6.77 -2.76 -15.96
CA VAL A 224 -6.56 -4.08 -15.35
C VAL A 224 -6.04 -3.90 -13.91
N PRO A 225 -6.86 -4.13 -12.88
CA PRO A 225 -6.41 -4.01 -11.48
C PRO A 225 -5.66 -5.26 -10.97
N ALA A 226 -5.51 -6.30 -11.81
CA ALA A 226 -5.06 -7.63 -11.40
C ALA A 226 -3.54 -7.86 -11.44
N GLY A 227 -2.73 -6.81 -11.67
CA GLY A 227 -1.27 -6.90 -11.67
C GLY A 227 -0.63 -7.20 -13.03
N PHE A 228 0.70 -7.25 -13.05
CA PHE A 228 1.48 -7.32 -14.31
C PHE A 228 1.28 -8.60 -15.10
N ALA A 229 1.02 -9.72 -14.44
CA ALA A 229 0.78 -11.00 -15.13
C ALA A 229 -0.46 -10.93 -16.03
N ALA A 230 -1.56 -10.35 -15.53
CA ALA A 230 -2.76 -10.18 -16.34
C ALA A 230 -2.55 -9.18 -17.49
N ILE A 231 -1.81 -8.09 -17.25
CA ILE A 231 -1.45 -7.14 -18.32
C ILE A 231 -0.60 -7.86 -19.39
N ALA A 232 0.40 -8.65 -18.99
CA ALA A 232 1.26 -9.39 -19.91
C ALA A 232 0.44 -10.38 -20.76
N GLU A 233 -0.51 -11.09 -20.17
CA GLU A 233 -1.40 -12.01 -20.87
C GLU A 233 -2.24 -11.29 -21.93
N LEU A 234 -2.82 -10.14 -21.61
CA LEU A 234 -3.63 -9.36 -22.55
C LEU A 234 -2.77 -8.82 -23.70
N VAL A 235 -1.57 -8.30 -23.40
CA VAL A 235 -0.62 -7.83 -24.42
C VAL A 235 -0.18 -9.01 -25.32
N GLY A 236 0.16 -10.16 -24.74
CA GLY A 236 0.53 -11.37 -25.46
C GLY A 236 -0.56 -11.87 -26.41
N ASN A 237 -1.82 -11.66 -26.08
CA ASN A 237 -2.98 -12.00 -26.91
C ASN A 237 -3.40 -10.87 -27.88
N GLY A 238 -2.62 -9.78 -27.97
CA GLY A 238 -2.82 -8.75 -28.99
C GLY A 238 -3.91 -7.72 -28.68
N LEU A 239 -4.28 -7.55 -27.42
CA LEU A 239 -5.26 -6.52 -27.02
C LEU A 239 -4.68 -5.11 -27.02
N GLY A 240 -3.37 -4.97 -27.14
CA GLY A 240 -2.68 -3.68 -27.15
C GLY A 240 -1.23 -3.80 -26.67
N THR A 241 -0.71 -2.69 -26.19
CA THR A 241 0.64 -2.56 -25.64
C THR A 241 0.57 -2.07 -24.19
N ALA A 242 1.69 -2.12 -23.45
CA ALA A 242 1.68 -1.72 -22.04
C ALA A 242 2.97 -1.03 -21.62
N PHE A 243 2.97 -0.49 -20.42
CA PHE A 243 4.18 -0.06 -19.72
C PHE A 243 4.38 -0.87 -18.45
N MET A 244 5.59 -1.38 -18.27
CA MET A 244 5.99 -2.12 -17.08
C MET A 244 7.34 -1.64 -16.56
N PRO A 245 7.58 -1.67 -15.24
CA PRO A 245 8.92 -1.52 -14.69
C PRO A 245 9.88 -2.52 -15.31
N ALA A 246 11.15 -2.13 -15.49
CA ALA A 246 12.14 -2.96 -16.19
C ALA A 246 12.32 -4.36 -15.55
N SER A 247 12.24 -4.44 -14.23
CA SER A 247 12.33 -5.72 -13.50
C SER A 247 11.14 -6.65 -13.79
N GLU A 248 9.92 -6.08 -13.84
CA GLU A 248 8.71 -6.86 -14.15
C GLU A 248 8.66 -7.28 -15.61
N ALA A 249 9.00 -6.39 -16.53
CA ALA A 249 9.01 -6.69 -17.95
C ALA A 249 9.93 -7.89 -18.30
N ARG A 250 11.08 -8.01 -17.59
CA ARG A 250 11.99 -9.17 -17.77
C ARG A 250 11.41 -10.52 -17.36
N ARG A 251 10.35 -10.55 -16.57
CA ARG A 251 9.70 -11.80 -16.12
C ARG A 251 8.84 -12.44 -17.21
N PHE A 252 8.47 -11.66 -18.22
CA PHE A 252 7.61 -12.08 -19.34
C PHE A 252 8.43 -12.14 -20.63
N GLY A 253 9.27 -13.20 -20.76
CA GLY A 253 10.23 -13.35 -21.84
C GLY A 253 9.63 -13.51 -23.25
N GLU A 254 8.34 -13.82 -23.33
CA GLU A 254 7.55 -13.88 -24.56
C GLU A 254 7.20 -12.49 -25.13
N LEU A 255 7.27 -11.46 -24.30
CA LEU A 255 7.06 -10.08 -24.71
C LEU A 255 8.39 -9.38 -25.03
N ARG A 256 8.31 -8.33 -25.82
CA ARG A 256 9.45 -7.48 -26.17
C ARG A 256 9.36 -6.16 -25.42
N THR A 257 10.51 -5.64 -25.06
CA THR A 257 10.63 -4.39 -24.32
C THR A 257 11.41 -3.36 -25.13
N VAL A 258 10.91 -2.13 -25.16
CA VAL A 258 11.62 -1.00 -25.78
C VAL A 258 11.73 0.14 -24.76
N PRO A 259 12.94 0.64 -24.50
CA PRO A 259 13.11 1.76 -23.58
C PRO A 259 12.56 3.06 -24.14
N LEU A 260 12.09 3.95 -23.26
CA LEU A 260 11.69 5.29 -23.64
C LEU A 260 12.95 6.19 -23.85
N ARG A 261 12.84 7.19 -24.73
CA ARG A 261 13.89 8.19 -24.94
C ARG A 261 14.04 9.06 -23.70
N GLU A 262 12.93 9.58 -23.18
CA GLU A 262 12.83 10.22 -21.88
C GLU A 262 12.28 9.22 -20.87
N PRO A 263 13.12 8.70 -19.95
CA PRO A 263 12.68 7.68 -19.04
C PRO A 263 11.60 8.19 -18.08
N ALA A 264 10.46 7.52 -18.02
CA ALA A 264 9.57 7.60 -16.86
C ALA A 264 10.15 6.67 -15.79
N VAL A 265 10.54 7.21 -14.64
CA VAL A 265 11.21 6.46 -13.57
C VAL A 265 10.22 6.15 -12.47
N TRP A 266 10.02 4.86 -12.21
CA TRP A 266 9.23 4.40 -11.07
C TRP A 266 10.08 4.39 -9.82
N GLN A 267 9.71 5.23 -8.87
CA GLN A 267 10.35 5.32 -7.56
C GLN A 267 9.44 4.71 -6.49
N VAL A 268 10.01 3.85 -5.66
CA VAL A 268 9.34 3.25 -4.52
C VAL A 268 10.05 3.63 -3.23
N TYR A 269 9.27 4.10 -2.29
CA TYR A 269 9.72 4.53 -0.98
C TYR A 269 9.18 3.60 0.10
N LEU A 270 9.99 3.35 1.10
CA LEU A 270 9.52 2.87 2.39
C LEU A 270 9.02 4.07 3.19
N ALA A 271 7.73 4.12 3.44
CA ALA A 271 7.07 5.13 4.26
C ALA A 271 6.86 4.59 5.67
N ALA A 272 7.21 5.40 6.66
CA ALA A 272 7.10 5.05 8.08
C ALA A 272 6.71 6.29 8.90
N PRO A 273 6.08 6.16 10.08
CA PRO A 273 6.07 7.24 11.05
C PRO A 273 7.49 7.52 11.57
N PRO A 274 7.73 8.69 12.20
CA PRO A 274 9.02 8.98 12.82
C PRO A 274 9.44 7.88 13.82
N ALA A 275 10.75 7.64 13.93
CA ALA A 275 11.32 6.53 14.70
C ALA A 275 10.77 6.43 16.14
N GLN A 276 10.50 7.59 16.78
CA GLN A 276 9.96 7.64 18.16
C GLN A 276 8.51 7.11 18.27
N ARG A 277 7.79 7.04 17.14
CA ARG A 277 6.42 6.52 17.07
C ARG A 277 6.34 5.08 16.56
N MET A 278 7.42 4.54 16.04
CA MET A 278 7.45 3.14 15.56
C MET A 278 7.44 2.15 16.72
N THR A 279 6.73 1.03 16.52
CA THR A 279 6.91 -0.13 17.39
C THR A 279 8.30 -0.73 17.16
N PRO A 280 8.90 -1.39 18.16
CA PRO A 280 10.20 -2.05 17.99
C PRO A 280 10.25 -3.07 16.83
N ALA A 281 9.15 -3.79 16.63
CA ALA A 281 9.02 -4.75 15.53
C ALA A 281 9.01 -4.06 14.16
N ALA A 282 8.27 -2.93 14.04
CA ALA A 282 8.22 -2.14 12.82
C ALA A 282 9.57 -1.50 12.49
N ALA A 283 10.27 -0.94 13.49
CA ALA A 283 11.60 -0.37 13.31
C ALA A 283 12.59 -1.41 12.79
N ARG A 284 12.58 -2.62 13.38
CA ARG A 284 13.46 -3.70 12.94
C ARG A 284 13.14 -4.21 11.54
N LEU A 285 11.85 -4.29 11.17
CA LEU A 285 11.44 -4.64 9.81
C LEU A 285 11.89 -3.58 8.81
N ALA A 286 11.76 -2.29 9.14
CA ALA A 286 12.21 -1.20 8.29
C ALA A 286 13.71 -1.28 7.99
N GLU A 287 14.54 -1.54 9.02
CA GLU A 287 15.99 -1.77 8.85
C GLU A 287 16.27 -2.94 7.91
N THR A 288 15.55 -4.06 8.07
CA THR A 288 15.73 -5.27 7.25
C THR A 288 15.40 -4.98 5.78
N LEU A 289 14.31 -4.26 5.50
CA LEU A 289 13.91 -3.90 4.14
C LEU A 289 14.90 -2.92 3.48
N LEU A 290 15.40 -1.93 4.23
CA LEU A 290 16.41 -0.99 3.73
C LEU A 290 17.75 -1.67 3.47
N ALA A 291 18.17 -2.62 4.29
CA ALA A 291 19.36 -3.42 4.05
C ALA A 291 19.26 -4.27 2.78
N ALA A 292 18.08 -4.89 2.54
CA ALA A 292 17.81 -5.64 1.32
C ALA A 292 17.86 -4.76 0.06
N ALA A 293 17.36 -3.53 0.16
CA ALA A 293 17.43 -2.55 -0.94
C ALA A 293 18.87 -2.12 -1.25
N ALA A 294 19.67 -1.84 -0.22
CA ALA A 294 21.08 -1.49 -0.40
C ALA A 294 21.87 -2.61 -1.09
N SER A 295 21.56 -3.88 -0.78
CA SER A 295 22.19 -5.06 -1.43
C SER A 295 21.76 -5.26 -2.89
N ALA A 296 20.62 -4.75 -3.30
CA ALA A 296 20.15 -4.84 -4.69
C ALA A 296 20.72 -3.74 -5.61
N SER A 297 21.26 -2.67 -5.01
CA SER A 297 21.81 -1.49 -5.74
C SER A 297 23.32 -1.58 -5.99
N GLY A 298 24.02 -2.56 -5.43
CA GLY A 298 25.46 -2.84 -5.61
C GLY A 298 25.69 -4.02 -6.52
#